data_16eba436b996769d6c1c8e67cd65336f
#
_entry.id   16eba436b996769d6c1c8e67cd65336f
#
_cell.length_a   1.000
_cell.length_b   1.000
_cell.length_c   1.000
_cell.angle_alpha   90.00
_cell.angle_beta   90.00
_cell.angle_gamma   90.00
#
_symmetry.space_group_name_H-M   'P 1'
#
loop_
_entity.id
_entity.type
_entity.pdbx_description
1 polymer ?
#
loop_
_entity_poly.entity_id
_entity_poly.type
_entity_poly.pdbx_seq_one_letter_code
_entity_poly.pdbx_strand_id
1 'polypeptide(L)'
;MMDRNLKTEFNALLGAREADTGATRRTALKAALGVGYAAAVTPIMAQSVIKTSTEGLTHGEVTIDVKGFKMPAYRAMPAGKKNLPVVLVLSEIFGVHEHIADVARRFAKAGYLAIAPELFIRQGDATAYGEVAKLIAEVISKVPDSQVMGDLDATMAWARSQGADVSRAG
;
A
#
# COMPACT_ATOMS: atom_id res chain seq x y z
N MET A 1 -1.82 21.80 -43.28
CA MET A 1 -0.57 21.24 -43.88
C MET A 1 0.42 21.18 -42.76
N MET A 2 0.51 20.07 -42.05
CA MET A 2 1.35 19.92 -40.85
C MET A 2 2.81 19.65 -41.31
N ASP A 3 3.72 20.43 -40.81
CA ASP A 3 5.13 20.47 -41.19
C ASP A 3 5.79 19.09 -41.06
N ARG A 4 6.52 18.65 -42.09
CA ARG A 4 7.26 17.38 -42.13
C ARG A 4 8.27 17.23 -41.01
N ASN A 5 8.83 18.33 -40.53
CA ASN A 5 9.83 18.35 -39.46
C ASN A 5 9.25 17.90 -38.12
N LEU A 6 8.02 18.31 -37.74
CA LEU A 6 7.37 17.91 -36.51
C LEU A 6 7.07 16.40 -36.43
N LYS A 7 6.80 15.76 -37.58
CA LYS A 7 6.62 14.30 -37.63
C LYS A 7 7.92 13.54 -37.40
N THR A 8 9.02 14.05 -37.89
CA THR A 8 10.37 13.42 -37.77
C THR A 8 10.85 13.51 -36.32
N GLU A 9 10.69 14.69 -35.70
CA GLU A 9 11.06 14.90 -34.30
C GLU A 9 10.16 14.06 -33.34
N PHE A 10 8.86 13.97 -33.61
CA PHE A 10 7.96 13.15 -32.82
C PHE A 10 8.27 11.64 -32.90
N ASN A 11 8.65 11.15 -34.10
CA ASN A 11 9.06 9.77 -34.28
C ASN A 11 10.44 9.47 -33.65
N ALA A 12 11.34 10.44 -33.61
CA ALA A 12 12.64 10.31 -32.93
C ALA A 12 12.49 10.24 -31.41
N LEU A 13 11.55 10.98 -30.84
CA LEU A 13 11.22 10.95 -29.41
C LEU A 13 10.58 9.62 -28.98
N LEU A 14 9.86 8.95 -29.88
CA LEU A 14 9.19 7.69 -29.61
C LEU A 14 10.05 6.44 -29.85
N GLY A 15 11.27 6.58 -30.36
CA GLY A 15 12.19 5.46 -30.61
C GLY A 15 11.65 4.41 -31.61
N ALA A 16 10.65 4.75 -32.41
CA ALA A 16 9.99 3.83 -33.33
C ALA A 16 10.78 3.72 -34.63
N ARG A 17 11.48 2.59 -34.80
CA ARG A 17 11.84 2.06 -36.10
C ARG A 17 10.56 1.60 -36.79
N GLU A 18 10.29 2.05 -38.01
CA GLU A 18 9.19 1.58 -38.84
C GLU A 18 9.27 0.04 -39.01
N ALA A 19 8.37 -0.66 -38.35
CA ALA A 19 7.96 -2.01 -38.72
C ALA A 19 6.50 -1.91 -39.14
N ASP A 20 6.25 -2.14 -40.43
CA ASP A 20 4.95 -2.23 -41.05
C ASP A 20 4.16 -3.43 -40.44
N THR A 21 3.42 -3.13 -39.39
CA THR A 21 2.43 -4.02 -38.83
C THR A 21 1.12 -3.25 -38.74
N GLY A 22 0.07 -3.75 -39.43
CA GLY A 22 -1.26 -3.16 -39.55
C GLY A 22 -2.03 -2.87 -38.24
N ALA A 23 -1.34 -2.37 -37.25
CA ALA A 23 -1.90 -1.95 -35.98
C ALA A 23 -2.61 -0.60 -36.14
N THR A 24 -3.91 -0.56 -35.83
CA THR A 24 -4.68 0.66 -35.84
C THR A 24 -4.10 1.71 -34.90
N ARG A 25 -4.23 3.01 -35.23
CA ARG A 25 -3.80 4.15 -34.36
C ARG A 25 -4.22 3.99 -32.90
N ARG A 26 -5.35 3.36 -32.69
CA ARG A 26 -5.93 3.12 -31.35
C ARG A 26 -5.13 2.06 -30.56
N THR A 27 -4.60 1.04 -31.26
CA THR A 27 -3.75 0.00 -30.65
C THR A 27 -2.36 0.55 -30.31
N ALA A 28 -1.79 1.38 -31.18
CA ALA A 28 -0.50 2.05 -30.93
C ALA A 28 -0.60 3.05 -29.75
N LEU A 29 -1.72 3.79 -29.64
CA LEU A 29 -1.93 4.71 -28.53
C LEU A 29 -2.12 3.98 -27.19
N LYS A 30 -2.82 2.86 -27.19
CA LYS A 30 -2.98 2.02 -25.98
C LYS A 30 -1.66 1.38 -25.53
N ALA A 31 -0.84 0.93 -26.49
CA ALA A 31 0.47 0.39 -26.20
C ALA A 31 1.43 1.46 -25.68
N ALA A 32 1.43 2.65 -26.27
CA ALA A 32 2.26 3.80 -25.83
C ALA A 32 1.88 4.30 -24.44
N LEU A 33 0.59 4.36 -24.12
CA LEU A 33 0.11 4.72 -22.78
C LEU A 33 0.44 3.65 -21.74
N GLY A 34 0.30 2.36 -22.10
CA GLY A 34 0.64 1.26 -21.21
C GLY A 34 2.14 1.16 -20.90
N VAL A 35 2.98 1.24 -21.93
CA VAL A 35 4.44 1.16 -21.77
C VAL A 35 5.00 2.44 -21.15
N GLY A 36 4.48 3.61 -21.51
CA GLY A 36 4.89 4.90 -20.95
C GLY A 36 4.59 4.99 -19.46
N TYR A 37 3.42 4.52 -19.03
CA TYR A 37 3.06 4.51 -17.61
C TYR A 37 3.91 3.51 -16.82
N ALA A 38 4.09 2.29 -17.32
CA ALA A 38 4.94 1.29 -16.67
C ALA A 38 6.40 1.72 -16.58
N ALA A 39 6.95 2.36 -17.62
CA ALA A 39 8.33 2.87 -17.64
C ALA A 39 8.51 4.10 -16.73
N ALA A 40 7.46 4.91 -16.52
CA ALA A 40 7.51 6.06 -15.61
C ALA A 40 7.36 5.66 -14.15
N VAL A 41 6.62 4.58 -13.87
CA VAL A 41 6.35 4.12 -12.49
C VAL A 41 7.52 3.31 -11.91
N THR A 42 8.23 2.53 -12.73
CA THR A 42 9.38 1.72 -12.27
C THR A 42 10.51 2.53 -11.64
N PRO A 43 10.96 3.68 -12.19
CA PRO A 43 11.98 4.50 -11.52
C PRO A 43 11.45 5.18 -10.24
N ILE A 44 10.16 5.53 -10.18
CA ILE A 44 9.56 6.17 -9.00
C ILE A 44 9.47 5.15 -7.85
N MET A 45 9.11 3.91 -8.14
CA MET A 45 9.10 2.82 -7.14
C MET A 45 10.52 2.46 -6.67
N ALA A 46 11.54 2.62 -7.52
CA ALA A 46 12.94 2.37 -7.18
C ALA A 46 13.62 3.54 -6.43
N GLN A 47 13.09 4.76 -6.51
CA GLN A 47 13.80 5.98 -6.09
C GLN A 47 13.53 6.44 -4.66
N SER A 48 12.58 5.88 -3.93
CA SER A 48 12.37 6.33 -2.56
C SER A 48 11.75 5.30 -1.64
N VAL A 49 12.47 4.24 -1.36
CA VAL A 49 12.20 3.52 -0.12
C VAL A 49 12.70 4.42 1.02
N ILE A 50 11.89 5.38 1.42
CA ILE A 50 12.16 6.13 2.65
C ILE A 50 12.10 5.10 3.78
N LYS A 51 13.24 4.88 4.44
CA LYS A 51 13.33 3.99 5.60
C LYS A 51 13.46 4.85 6.85
N THR A 52 12.39 4.92 7.61
CA THR A 52 12.40 5.56 8.91
C THR A 52 13.20 4.70 9.88
N SER A 53 14.18 5.31 10.58
CA SER A 53 14.97 4.64 11.60
C SER A 53 14.07 4.06 12.68
N THR A 54 14.35 2.84 13.09
CA THR A 54 13.66 2.14 14.19
C THR A 54 14.25 2.46 15.57
N GLU A 55 15.34 3.23 15.63
CA GLU A 55 15.96 3.64 16.88
C GLU A 55 14.96 4.38 17.78
N GLY A 56 14.89 4.00 19.06
CA GLY A 56 13.95 4.54 20.03
C GLY A 56 12.50 4.12 19.83
N LEU A 57 12.22 3.14 18.95
CA LEU A 57 10.90 2.56 18.75
C LEU A 57 10.83 1.12 19.26
N THR A 58 9.66 0.76 19.76
CA THR A 58 9.22 -0.63 19.84
C THR A 58 8.33 -0.88 18.63
N HIS A 59 8.71 -1.82 17.76
CA HIS A 59 8.02 -2.08 16.50
C HIS A 59 8.06 -3.56 16.12
N GLY A 60 7.25 -3.96 15.19
CA GLY A 60 7.22 -5.32 14.64
C GLY A 60 5.80 -5.85 14.51
N GLU A 61 5.73 -7.10 14.08
CA GLU A 61 4.47 -7.82 13.94
C GLU A 61 3.89 -8.17 15.31
N VAL A 62 2.57 -8.11 15.39
CA VAL A 62 1.75 -8.53 16.52
C VAL A 62 0.54 -9.30 16.01
N THR A 63 -0.09 -10.06 16.91
CA THR A 63 -1.31 -10.78 16.60
C THR A 63 -2.47 -10.20 17.40
N ILE A 64 -3.55 -9.87 16.72
CA ILE A 64 -4.79 -9.37 17.31
C ILE A 64 -5.85 -10.46 17.24
N ASP A 65 -6.45 -10.80 18.37
CA ASP A 65 -7.55 -11.76 18.40
C ASP A 65 -8.84 -11.08 17.99
N VAL A 66 -9.44 -11.55 16.90
CA VAL A 66 -10.73 -11.09 16.41
C VAL A 66 -11.72 -12.23 16.48
N LYS A 67 -12.37 -12.39 17.63
CA LYS A 67 -13.35 -13.47 17.88
C LYS A 67 -12.79 -14.86 17.56
N GLY A 68 -11.54 -15.13 17.96
CA GLY A 68 -10.84 -16.38 17.73
C GLY A 68 -9.99 -16.44 16.47
N PHE A 69 -10.18 -15.51 15.53
CA PHE A 69 -9.26 -15.36 14.39
C PHE A 69 -8.01 -14.58 14.81
N LYS A 70 -6.84 -15.10 14.51
CA LYS A 70 -5.55 -14.49 14.82
C LYS A 70 -5.12 -13.59 13.66
N MET A 71 -5.54 -12.33 13.69
CA MET A 71 -5.23 -11.34 12.67
C MET A 71 -3.81 -10.79 12.88
N PRO A 72 -2.91 -10.90 11.90
CA PRO A 72 -1.62 -10.22 11.93
C PRO A 72 -1.80 -8.70 11.86
N ALA A 73 -0.89 -7.96 12.49
CA ALA A 73 -0.80 -6.53 12.36
C ALA A 73 0.65 -6.09 12.56
N TYR A 74 1.06 -5.02 11.88
CA TYR A 74 2.31 -4.35 12.22
C TYR A 74 2.02 -3.22 13.21
N ARG A 75 2.86 -3.08 14.23
CA ARG A 75 2.76 -1.95 15.16
C ARG A 75 4.10 -1.24 15.30
N ALA A 76 4.04 0.08 15.59
CA ALA A 76 5.20 0.85 16.01
C ALA A 76 4.79 1.89 17.06
N MET A 77 5.65 2.13 18.05
CA MET A 77 5.43 3.12 19.12
C MET A 77 6.77 3.58 19.71
N PRO A 78 6.85 4.75 20.34
CA PRO A 78 8.02 5.16 21.09
C PRO A 78 8.34 4.14 22.20
N ALA A 79 9.61 3.74 22.31
CA ALA A 79 10.03 2.76 23.31
C ALA A 79 9.81 3.27 24.73
N GLY A 80 9.28 2.43 25.61
CA GLY A 80 9.05 2.74 27.02
C GLY A 80 7.97 3.77 27.33
N LYS A 81 7.28 4.30 26.31
CA LYS A 81 6.17 5.25 26.51
C LYS A 81 4.84 4.51 26.69
N LYS A 82 3.94 5.12 27.47
CA LYS A 82 2.58 4.64 27.73
C LYS A 82 1.57 5.75 27.50
N ASN A 83 0.30 5.41 27.53
CA ASN A 83 -0.80 6.33 27.34
C ASN A 83 -0.70 7.16 26.06
N LEU A 84 -0.22 6.50 24.98
CA LEU A 84 -0.05 7.14 23.69
C LEU A 84 -1.39 7.25 22.94
N PRO A 85 -1.60 8.34 22.19
CA PRO A 85 -2.70 8.39 21.24
C PRO A 85 -2.51 7.32 20.17
N VAL A 86 -3.60 6.82 19.60
CA VAL A 86 -3.60 5.72 18.61
C VAL A 86 -3.78 6.26 17.21
N VAL A 87 -3.04 5.70 16.24
CA VAL A 87 -3.29 5.87 14.81
C VAL A 87 -3.44 4.50 14.16
N LEU A 88 -4.58 4.27 13.50
CA LEU A 88 -4.77 3.12 12.63
C LEU A 88 -4.27 3.47 11.23
N VAL A 89 -3.28 2.72 10.77
CA VAL A 89 -2.70 2.88 9.42
C VAL A 89 -3.32 1.83 8.52
N LEU A 90 -4.29 2.24 7.71
CA LEU A 90 -4.97 1.34 6.80
C LEU A 90 -4.17 1.21 5.50
N SER A 91 -3.90 -0.02 5.10
CA SER A 91 -3.27 -0.30 3.81
C SER A 91 -4.27 -0.12 2.67
N GLU A 92 -3.76 0.16 1.48
CA GLU A 92 -4.51 -0.03 0.24
C GLU A 92 -4.77 -1.55 0.04
N ILE A 93 -5.27 -1.92 -1.13
CA ILE A 93 -5.61 -3.31 -1.46
C ILE A 93 -4.43 -4.30 -1.39
N PHE A 94 -3.21 -3.83 -1.27
CA PHE A 94 -1.98 -4.64 -1.32
C PHE A 94 -1.52 -5.19 0.04
N GLY A 95 -2.29 -4.97 1.12
CA GLY A 95 -1.91 -5.40 2.46
C GLY A 95 -0.80 -4.58 3.12
N VAL A 96 -0.32 -5.03 4.27
CA VAL A 96 0.70 -4.32 5.06
C VAL A 96 2.11 -4.64 4.56
N HIS A 97 2.53 -3.94 3.53
CA HIS A 97 3.89 -4.02 2.99
C HIS A 97 4.83 -2.97 3.63
N GLU A 98 6.12 -2.97 3.25
CA GLU A 98 7.15 -2.14 3.88
C GLU A 98 6.82 -0.64 3.92
N HIS A 99 6.15 -0.09 2.88
CA HIS A 99 5.74 1.32 2.90
C HIS A 99 4.74 1.61 4.03
N ILE A 100 3.74 0.73 4.21
CA ILE A 100 2.74 0.87 5.29
C ILE A 100 3.41 0.75 6.66
N ALA A 101 4.33 -0.21 6.81
CA ALA A 101 5.14 -0.35 8.03
C ALA A 101 6.00 0.89 8.29
N ASP A 102 6.57 1.52 7.24
CA ASP A 102 7.34 2.76 7.36
C ASP A 102 6.45 3.94 7.80
N VAL A 103 5.25 4.06 7.24
CA VAL A 103 4.27 5.07 7.67
C VAL A 103 3.94 4.92 9.16
N ALA A 104 3.72 3.68 9.63
CA ALA A 104 3.49 3.41 11.05
C ALA A 104 4.70 3.84 11.90
N ARG A 105 5.93 3.60 11.45
CA ARG A 105 7.14 4.08 12.15
C ARG A 105 7.23 5.60 12.20
N ARG A 106 6.81 6.32 11.16
CA ARG A 106 6.76 7.80 11.18
C ARG A 106 5.78 8.32 12.21
N PHE A 107 4.59 7.74 12.28
CA PHE A 107 3.63 8.09 13.34
C PHE A 107 4.19 7.76 14.72
N ALA A 108 4.90 6.65 14.87
CA ALA A 108 5.56 6.31 16.14
C ALA A 108 6.62 7.36 16.52
N LYS A 109 7.44 7.85 15.58
CA LYS A 109 8.38 8.95 15.81
C LYS A 109 7.68 10.26 16.21
N ALA A 110 6.46 10.47 15.74
CA ALA A 110 5.63 11.61 16.14
C ALA A 110 4.92 11.43 17.49
N GLY A 111 5.10 10.28 18.15
CA GLY A 111 4.59 10.06 19.52
C GLY A 111 3.29 9.26 19.61
N TYR A 112 2.90 8.53 18.56
CA TYR A 112 1.69 7.70 18.52
C TYR A 112 2.00 6.22 18.74
N LEU A 113 1.01 5.45 19.20
CA LEU A 113 0.93 4.03 18.93
C LEU A 113 0.28 3.87 17.55
N ALA A 114 1.07 3.52 16.53
CA ALA A 114 0.59 3.27 15.18
C ALA A 114 0.42 1.76 14.95
N ILE A 115 -0.72 1.36 14.38
CA ILE A 115 -1.08 -0.05 14.14
C ILE A 115 -1.61 -0.18 12.72
N ALA A 116 -1.06 -1.11 11.96
CA ALA A 116 -1.50 -1.46 10.61
C ALA A 116 -2.02 -2.91 10.62
N PRO A 117 -3.34 -3.15 10.68
CA PRO A 117 -3.92 -4.49 10.64
C PRO A 117 -3.97 -5.06 9.23
N GLU A 118 -3.79 -6.38 9.09
CA GLU A 118 -3.95 -7.13 7.85
C GLU A 118 -5.42 -7.47 7.58
N LEU A 119 -6.16 -6.53 7.05
CA LEU A 119 -7.62 -6.60 6.91
C LEU A 119 -8.09 -7.66 5.90
N PHE A 120 -7.24 -8.06 4.96
CA PHE A 120 -7.59 -8.95 3.85
C PHE A 120 -7.16 -10.40 4.06
N ILE A 121 -6.34 -10.67 5.05
CA ILE A 121 -5.63 -11.95 5.24
C ILE A 121 -6.56 -13.17 5.34
N ARG A 122 -7.82 -13.00 5.80
CA ARG A 122 -8.79 -14.09 5.84
C ARG A 122 -9.19 -14.60 4.47
N GLN A 123 -9.20 -13.74 3.46
CA GLN A 123 -9.55 -14.07 2.08
C GLN A 123 -8.33 -14.47 1.26
N GLY A 124 -7.14 -14.01 1.66
CA GLY A 124 -5.88 -14.33 1.01
C GLY A 124 -4.79 -13.32 1.36
N ASP A 125 -3.55 -13.73 1.16
CA ASP A 125 -2.40 -12.83 1.31
C ASP A 125 -2.34 -11.89 0.11
N ALA A 126 -2.74 -10.64 0.30
CA ALA A 126 -2.75 -9.62 -0.75
C ALA A 126 -1.35 -9.34 -1.32
N THR A 127 -0.29 -9.57 -0.55
CA THR A 127 1.10 -9.32 -1.00
C THR A 127 1.60 -10.36 -1.99
N ALA A 128 0.94 -11.52 -2.08
CA ALA A 128 1.31 -12.62 -2.98
C ALA A 128 0.80 -12.43 -4.43
N TYR A 129 -0.03 -11.42 -4.69
CA TYR A 129 -0.66 -11.23 -6.00
C TYR A 129 0.16 -10.31 -6.90
N GLY A 130 0.54 -10.79 -8.09
CA GLY A 130 1.21 -10.00 -9.12
C GLY A 130 0.26 -9.20 -10.03
N GLU A 131 -1.04 -9.55 -10.07
CA GLU A 131 -2.04 -8.95 -10.94
C GLU A 131 -3.17 -8.32 -10.11
N VAL A 132 -3.37 -7.00 -10.26
CA VAL A 132 -4.39 -6.24 -9.52
C VAL A 132 -5.80 -6.75 -9.77
N ALA A 133 -6.14 -7.09 -11.02
CA ALA A 133 -7.47 -7.60 -11.36
C ALA A 133 -7.79 -8.91 -10.63
N LYS A 134 -6.82 -9.80 -10.52
CA LYS A 134 -6.94 -11.07 -9.81
C LYS A 134 -7.05 -10.86 -8.30
N LEU A 135 -6.23 -9.98 -7.73
CA LEU A 135 -6.31 -9.59 -6.33
C LEU A 135 -7.71 -9.06 -5.98
N ILE A 136 -8.26 -8.16 -6.80
CA ILE A 136 -9.60 -7.62 -6.58
C ILE A 136 -10.65 -8.74 -6.63
N ALA A 137 -10.61 -9.60 -7.64
CA ALA A 137 -11.62 -10.65 -7.83
C ALA A 137 -11.56 -11.76 -6.76
N GLU A 138 -10.37 -12.14 -6.32
CA GLU A 138 -10.17 -13.30 -5.45
C GLU A 138 -10.12 -12.95 -3.96
N VAL A 139 -9.73 -11.74 -3.62
CA VAL A 139 -9.54 -11.28 -2.24
C VAL A 139 -10.45 -10.11 -1.90
N ILE A 140 -10.23 -8.95 -2.52
CA ILE A 140 -10.82 -7.70 -2.05
C ILE A 140 -12.34 -7.68 -2.16
N SER A 141 -12.91 -8.14 -3.28
CA SER A 141 -14.37 -8.21 -3.49
C SER A 141 -15.10 -9.17 -2.53
N LYS A 142 -14.36 -10.00 -1.82
CA LYS A 142 -14.91 -10.97 -0.87
C LYS A 142 -14.84 -10.48 0.59
N VAL A 143 -14.27 -9.30 0.84
CA VAL A 143 -14.17 -8.72 2.19
C VAL A 143 -15.41 -7.88 2.48
N PRO A 144 -16.29 -8.31 3.38
CA PRO A 144 -17.45 -7.50 3.74
C PRO A 144 -17.07 -6.35 4.68
N ASP A 145 -17.72 -5.21 4.54
CA ASP A 145 -17.48 -4.03 5.38
C ASP A 145 -17.62 -4.35 6.88
N SER A 146 -18.56 -5.23 7.23
CA SER A 146 -18.75 -5.66 8.62
C SER A 146 -17.55 -6.41 9.20
N GLN A 147 -16.77 -7.13 8.35
CA GLN A 147 -15.52 -7.74 8.77
C GLN A 147 -14.48 -6.65 9.05
N VAL A 148 -14.32 -5.70 8.13
CA VAL A 148 -13.36 -4.59 8.28
C VAL A 148 -13.66 -3.82 9.57
N MET A 149 -14.91 -3.43 9.79
CA MET A 149 -15.29 -2.70 11.00
C MET A 149 -15.01 -3.52 12.27
N GLY A 150 -15.32 -4.81 12.27
CA GLY A 150 -15.02 -5.69 13.40
C GLY A 150 -13.52 -5.86 13.67
N ASP A 151 -12.70 -5.85 12.62
CA ASP A 151 -11.24 -5.93 12.72
C ASP A 151 -10.66 -4.62 13.29
N LEU A 152 -11.20 -3.47 12.89
CA LEU A 152 -10.80 -2.17 13.43
C LEU A 152 -11.21 -2.04 14.91
N ASP A 153 -12.41 -2.45 15.28
CA ASP A 153 -12.86 -2.48 16.68
C ASP A 153 -11.96 -3.37 17.55
N ALA A 154 -11.60 -4.55 17.06
CA ALA A 154 -10.69 -5.46 17.76
C ALA A 154 -9.28 -4.87 17.88
N THR A 155 -8.82 -4.16 16.85
CA THR A 155 -7.53 -3.45 16.87
C THR A 155 -7.52 -2.35 17.92
N MET A 156 -8.60 -1.58 18.04
CA MET A 156 -8.75 -0.56 19.08
C MET A 156 -8.82 -1.17 20.49
N ALA A 157 -9.53 -2.28 20.66
CA ALA A 157 -9.57 -3.01 21.92
C ALA A 157 -8.18 -3.54 22.31
N TRP A 158 -7.44 -4.07 21.33
CA TRP A 158 -6.05 -4.49 21.54
C TRP A 158 -5.16 -3.30 21.94
N ALA A 159 -5.24 -2.16 21.26
CA ALA A 159 -4.49 -0.96 21.60
C ALA A 159 -4.74 -0.51 23.05
N ARG A 160 -6.00 -0.54 23.49
CA ARG A 160 -6.38 -0.25 24.89
C ARG A 160 -5.71 -1.24 25.85
N SER A 161 -5.66 -2.52 25.54
CA SER A 161 -5.01 -3.54 26.38
C SER A 161 -3.50 -3.33 26.49
N GLN A 162 -2.88 -2.66 25.51
CA GLN A 162 -1.48 -2.24 25.54
C GLN A 162 -1.25 -0.94 26.34
N GLY A 163 -2.29 -0.37 26.92
CA GLY A 163 -2.21 0.85 27.71
C GLY A 163 -2.18 2.13 26.89
N ALA A 164 -2.73 2.10 25.67
CA ALA A 164 -2.88 3.29 24.83
C ALA A 164 -4.15 4.10 25.21
N ASP A 165 -4.12 5.38 24.92
CA ASP A 165 -5.27 6.28 25.06
C ASP A 165 -6.12 6.26 23.79
N VAL A 166 -7.10 5.37 23.75
CA VAL A 166 -8.01 5.19 22.62
C VAL A 166 -9.06 6.31 22.50
N SER A 167 -9.15 7.23 23.47
CA SER A 167 -9.99 8.42 23.34
C SER A 167 -9.38 9.46 22.39
N ARG A 168 -8.09 9.32 22.10
CA ARG A 168 -7.33 10.12 21.14
C ARG A 168 -6.88 9.22 19.98
N ALA A 169 -7.84 8.76 19.18
CA ALA A 169 -7.58 7.88 18.04
C ALA A 169 -7.90 8.58 16.71
N GLY A 170 -7.14 8.24 15.65
CA GLY A 170 -7.30 8.70 14.27
C GLY A 170 -6.89 7.63 13.27
#